data_583af6162bba248727aaa1227402da7d
#
_entry.id   583af6162bba248727aaa1227402da7d
#
_cell.length_a   1.000
_cell.length_b   1.000
_cell.length_c   1.000
_cell.angle_alpha   90.00
_cell.angle_beta   90.00
_cell.angle_gamma   90.00
#
_symmetry.space_group_name_H-M   'P 1'
#
loop_
_entity.id
_entity.type
_entity.pdbx_description
1 polymer ?
#
loop_
_entity_poly.entity_id
_entity_poly.type
_entity_poly.pdbx_seq_one_letter_code
_entity_poly.pdbx_strand_id
1 'polypeptide(L)'
;VIEHVSLNINPEKSIPFEIQLLTGVTNADVATAPYFDEVAMTIFNLLEDRTLVAHNVGFDGPFIMSALKDALGLELEVPLIDTVQLAQICYPTALSYRLSDLTEALEIRHTQVHTAGSDARATAELFLKMKTKFRELSTITLKQLTEFSGELLGDTGTIFEEILEEKGKEEREDFSLEQGFVVSPLAVKEVELKSSKRKTNALEAYQKLVDSGFLEDKASQREMITTIESLIETDELLHFIEASPGSGKTYAYLLAAFEKASKRKPIWIVTSNLLLQQQLMEDSIAPLISELKIKTPVISIKGQRHYIDLTAFKRAIHK
;
A
#
# COMPACT_ATOMS: atom_id res chain seq x y z
N VAL A 1 3.91 15.77 -4.86
CA VAL A 1 5.23 16.23 -4.38
C VAL A 1 5.35 17.69 -4.74
N ILE A 2 5.57 18.55 -3.74
CA ILE A 2 5.73 20.00 -3.93
C ILE A 2 7.20 20.30 -4.27
N GLU A 3 8.10 19.64 -3.57
CA GLU A 3 9.55 19.80 -3.73
C GLU A 3 10.25 18.46 -3.52
N HIS A 4 11.34 18.25 -4.26
CA HIS A 4 12.19 17.06 -4.10
C HIS A 4 13.65 17.54 -4.02
N VAL A 5 14.29 17.27 -2.89
CA VAL A 5 15.69 17.60 -2.66
C VAL A 5 16.47 16.31 -2.44
N SER A 6 17.56 16.14 -3.17
CA SER A 6 18.52 15.05 -2.99
C SER A 6 19.92 15.63 -2.99
N LEU A 7 20.66 15.41 -1.92
CA LEU A 7 21.98 15.96 -1.71
C LEU A 7 22.95 14.85 -1.33
N ASN A 8 24.09 14.80 -2.00
CA ASN A 8 25.24 14.08 -1.48
C ASN A 8 25.98 14.99 -0.50
N ILE A 9 26.39 14.43 0.62
CA ILE A 9 27.14 15.14 1.68
C ILE A 9 28.48 14.44 1.86
N ASN A 10 29.54 15.22 1.96
CA ASN A 10 30.86 14.69 2.27
C ASN A 10 30.92 14.31 3.75
N PRO A 11 31.09 13.00 4.09
CA PRO A 11 31.08 12.55 5.48
C PRO A 11 32.43 12.80 6.21
N GLU A 12 33.39 13.48 5.60
CA GLU A 12 34.75 13.75 6.12
C GLU A 12 35.58 12.50 6.47
N LYS A 13 35.08 11.34 6.07
CA LYS A 13 35.69 10.03 6.28
C LYS A 13 35.41 9.11 5.11
N SER A 14 36.24 8.10 4.92
CA SER A 14 36.04 7.12 3.87
C SER A 14 34.80 6.28 4.16
N ILE A 15 33.94 6.13 3.16
CA ILE A 15 32.76 5.24 3.22
C ILE A 15 33.25 3.79 3.09
N PRO A 16 32.94 2.91 4.05
CA PRO A 16 33.30 1.49 3.97
C PRO A 16 32.71 0.84 2.71
N PHE A 17 33.45 -0.11 2.13
CA PHE A 17 33.05 -0.75 0.87
C PHE A 17 31.66 -1.40 0.94
N GLU A 18 31.33 -2.04 2.06
CA GLU A 18 30.01 -2.65 2.29
C GLU A 18 28.87 -1.61 2.24
N ILE A 19 29.10 -0.42 2.77
CA ILE A 19 28.13 0.68 2.74
C ILE A 19 28.00 1.25 1.33
N GLN A 20 29.11 1.36 0.57
CA GLN A 20 29.06 1.78 -0.83
C GLN A 20 28.23 0.79 -1.67
N LEU A 21 28.39 -0.52 -1.44
CA LEU A 21 27.57 -1.54 -2.11
C LEU A 21 26.09 -1.46 -1.75
N LEU A 22 25.79 -1.18 -0.48
CA LEU A 22 24.41 -1.09 0.02
C LEU A 22 23.68 0.13 -0.52
N THR A 23 24.33 1.30 -0.44
CA THR A 23 23.71 2.59 -0.76
C THR A 23 23.89 3.02 -2.20
N GLY A 24 24.84 2.42 -2.92
CA GLY A 24 25.27 2.85 -4.25
C GLY A 24 26.09 4.17 -4.25
N VAL A 25 26.36 4.75 -3.07
CA VAL A 25 27.14 6.00 -2.95
C VAL A 25 28.61 5.67 -2.72
N THR A 26 29.48 6.09 -3.63
CA THR A 26 30.92 5.84 -3.56
C THR A 26 31.69 7.02 -2.94
N ASN A 27 32.93 6.76 -2.51
CA ASN A 27 33.81 7.84 -2.06
C ASN A 27 34.04 8.91 -3.13
N ALA A 28 34.01 8.56 -4.41
CA ALA A 28 34.12 9.49 -5.51
C ALA A 28 32.93 10.44 -5.62
N ASP A 29 31.72 9.92 -5.37
CA ASP A 29 30.48 10.72 -5.45
C ASP A 29 30.39 11.79 -4.37
N VAL A 30 31.05 11.59 -3.23
CA VAL A 30 31.01 12.51 -2.10
C VAL A 30 32.27 13.37 -1.97
N ALA A 31 33.33 13.10 -2.75
CA ALA A 31 34.60 13.79 -2.63
C ALA A 31 34.53 15.32 -2.86
N THR A 32 33.62 15.76 -3.73
CA THR A 32 33.36 17.16 -4.06
C THR A 32 32.01 17.65 -3.55
N ALA A 33 31.31 16.83 -2.78
CA ALA A 33 30.01 17.18 -2.17
C ALA A 33 30.26 18.20 -1.03
N PRO A 34 29.26 19.04 -0.72
CA PRO A 34 29.34 19.95 0.41
C PRO A 34 29.45 19.18 1.74
N TYR A 35 30.07 19.81 2.72
CA TYR A 35 30.00 19.34 4.10
C TYR A 35 28.61 19.56 4.70
N PHE A 36 28.28 18.82 5.76
CA PHE A 36 26.96 18.95 6.39
C PHE A 36 26.68 20.38 6.87
N ASP A 37 27.68 21.05 7.46
CA ASP A 37 27.57 22.42 7.95
C ASP A 37 27.19 23.43 6.86
N GLU A 38 27.62 23.21 5.62
CA GLU A 38 27.32 24.08 4.47
C GLU A 38 25.84 23.96 4.04
N VAL A 39 25.19 22.83 4.30
CA VAL A 39 23.79 22.55 3.91
C VAL A 39 22.82 22.52 5.09
N ALA A 40 23.34 22.55 6.32
CA ALA A 40 22.55 22.40 7.53
C ALA A 40 21.39 23.40 7.63
N MET A 41 21.64 24.69 7.31
CA MET A 41 20.58 25.70 7.35
C MET A 41 19.49 25.43 6.28
N THR A 42 19.87 24.92 5.12
CA THR A 42 18.91 24.54 4.08
C THR A 42 18.02 23.38 4.56
N ILE A 43 18.63 22.38 5.20
CA ILE A 43 17.88 21.22 5.76
C ILE A 43 16.99 21.70 6.90
N PHE A 44 17.48 22.58 7.77
CA PHE A 44 16.68 23.15 8.87
C PHE A 44 15.44 23.85 8.33
N ASN A 45 15.56 24.75 7.38
CA ASN A 45 14.45 25.48 6.76
C ASN A 45 13.46 24.56 6.00
N LEU A 46 13.92 23.41 5.51
CA LEU A 46 13.05 22.41 4.88
C LEU A 46 12.22 21.64 5.90
N LEU A 47 12.69 21.51 7.14
CA LEU A 47 12.02 20.73 8.20
C LEU A 47 11.22 21.61 9.15
N GLU A 48 11.64 22.87 9.36
CA GLU A 48 10.97 23.81 10.24
C GLU A 48 9.49 23.93 9.90
N ASP A 49 8.62 23.88 10.91
CA ASP A 49 7.16 23.94 10.80
C ASP A 49 6.53 22.79 9.95
N ARG A 50 7.23 21.66 9.80
CA ARG A 50 6.74 20.48 9.04
C ARG A 50 6.84 19.22 9.87
N THR A 51 6.05 18.23 9.48
CA THR A 51 6.10 16.89 10.07
C THR A 51 7.12 16.05 9.31
N LEU A 52 8.07 15.44 10.04
CA LEU A 52 9.00 14.47 9.48
C LEU A 52 8.36 13.09 9.45
N VAL A 53 8.17 12.56 8.25
CA VAL A 53 7.64 11.21 8.02
C VAL A 53 8.77 10.33 7.48
N ALA A 54 9.08 9.24 8.17
CA ALA A 54 10.08 8.29 7.71
C ALA A 54 9.66 6.84 7.96
N HIS A 55 10.33 5.93 7.29
CA HIS A 55 10.17 4.50 7.50
C HIS A 55 11.16 4.02 8.55
N ASN A 56 10.71 3.90 9.80
CA ASN A 56 11.52 3.78 11.03
C ASN A 56 12.11 5.13 11.47
N VAL A 57 11.24 6.11 11.68
CA VAL A 57 11.60 7.50 12.02
C VAL A 57 12.46 7.63 13.29
N GLY A 58 12.41 6.64 14.17
CA GLY A 58 13.27 6.56 15.35
C GLY A 58 14.77 6.53 15.05
N PHE A 59 15.16 6.21 13.82
CA PHE A 59 16.54 6.30 13.34
C PHE A 59 16.81 7.66 12.71
N ASP A 60 16.03 8.04 11.70
CA ASP A 60 16.30 9.25 10.89
C ASP A 60 16.07 10.54 11.68
N GLY A 61 15.01 10.62 12.47
CA GLY A 61 14.65 11.81 13.25
C GLY A 61 15.77 12.26 14.20
N PRO A 62 16.16 11.45 15.20
CA PRO A 62 17.22 11.79 16.14
C PRO A 62 18.56 12.07 15.47
N PHE A 63 18.88 11.33 14.37
CA PHE A 63 20.11 11.54 13.62
C PHE A 63 20.16 12.93 12.98
N ILE A 64 19.13 13.32 12.26
CA ILE A 64 19.05 14.65 11.62
C ILE A 64 19.04 15.77 12.65
N MET A 65 18.25 15.64 13.73
CA MET A 65 18.15 16.63 14.78
C MET A 65 19.49 16.84 15.51
N SER A 66 20.20 15.75 15.83
CA SER A 66 21.54 15.84 16.41
C SER A 66 22.54 16.53 15.48
N ALA A 67 22.56 16.14 14.21
CA ALA A 67 23.46 16.73 13.24
C ALA A 67 23.21 18.25 13.03
N LEU A 68 21.94 18.66 12.97
CA LEU A 68 21.57 20.08 12.89
C LEU A 68 21.95 20.86 14.15
N LYS A 69 21.76 20.28 15.34
CA LYS A 69 22.18 20.90 16.59
C LYS A 69 23.69 21.08 16.65
N ASP A 70 24.45 20.06 16.22
CA ASP A 70 25.92 20.12 16.22
C ASP A 70 26.43 21.17 15.22
N ALA A 71 25.84 21.27 14.02
CA ALA A 71 26.25 22.18 12.98
C ALA A 71 25.81 23.63 13.21
N LEU A 72 24.59 23.86 13.68
CA LEU A 72 23.96 25.18 13.78
C LEU A 72 23.88 25.71 15.21
N GLY A 73 24.02 24.86 16.22
CA GLY A 73 23.70 25.20 17.60
C GLY A 73 22.22 25.48 17.85
N LEU A 74 21.34 25.09 16.90
CA LEU A 74 19.89 25.26 16.98
C LEU A 74 19.22 23.91 17.27
N GLU A 75 18.22 23.94 18.14
CA GLU A 75 17.37 22.77 18.37
C GLU A 75 16.20 22.82 17.40
N LEU A 76 15.97 21.71 16.70
CA LEU A 76 14.82 21.52 15.81
C LEU A 76 13.88 20.52 16.48
N GLU A 77 12.66 20.96 16.80
CA GLU A 77 11.59 20.11 17.26
C GLU A 77 10.49 20.07 16.22
N VAL A 78 10.28 18.92 15.62
CA VAL A 78 9.20 18.71 14.63
C VAL A 78 8.46 17.41 14.94
N PRO A 79 7.16 17.34 14.63
CA PRO A 79 6.41 16.10 14.79
C PRO A 79 7.02 14.96 13.97
N LEU A 80 7.08 13.76 14.56
CA LEU A 80 7.67 12.58 13.96
C LEU A 80 6.60 11.52 13.71
N ILE A 81 6.48 11.06 12.47
CA ILE A 81 5.54 9.99 12.08
C ILE A 81 6.31 8.79 11.54
N ASP A 82 6.03 7.61 12.12
CA ASP A 82 6.63 6.33 11.75
C ASP A 82 5.72 5.53 10.83
N THR A 83 6.13 5.34 9.58
CA THR A 83 5.34 4.57 8.61
C THR A 83 5.39 3.04 8.83
N VAL A 84 6.36 2.50 9.60
CA VAL A 84 6.38 1.09 9.99
C VAL A 84 5.22 0.80 10.93
N GLN A 85 5.04 1.62 11.97
CA GLN A 85 3.93 1.45 12.92
C GLN A 85 2.57 1.65 12.26
N LEU A 86 2.44 2.66 11.40
CA LEU A 86 1.22 2.83 10.61
C LEU A 86 0.94 1.62 9.71
N ALA A 87 1.97 1.04 9.09
CA ALA A 87 1.80 -0.16 8.26
C ALA A 87 1.39 -1.38 9.10
N GLN A 88 1.90 -1.53 10.32
CA GLN A 88 1.48 -2.60 11.24
C GLN A 88 -0.01 -2.51 11.60
N ILE A 89 -0.52 -1.30 11.79
CA ILE A 89 -1.95 -1.06 12.04
C ILE A 89 -2.78 -1.27 10.75
N CYS A 90 -2.31 -0.73 9.64
CA CYS A 90 -3.04 -0.74 8.36
C CYS A 90 -3.05 -2.12 7.69
N TYR A 91 -1.96 -2.88 7.83
CA TYR A 91 -1.72 -4.17 7.18
C TYR A 91 -1.25 -5.25 8.19
N PRO A 92 -2.06 -5.58 9.21
CA PRO A 92 -1.64 -6.46 10.31
C PRO A 92 -1.29 -7.90 9.88
N THR A 93 -1.58 -8.26 8.64
CA THR A 93 -1.29 -9.57 8.05
C THR A 93 -0.11 -9.55 7.08
N ALA A 94 0.61 -8.45 6.97
CA ALA A 94 1.81 -8.37 6.14
C ALA A 94 2.88 -9.33 6.66
N LEU A 95 3.60 -9.97 5.75
CA LEU A 95 4.68 -10.91 6.09
C LEU A 95 5.95 -10.18 6.55
N SER A 96 6.13 -8.97 6.10
CA SER A 96 7.26 -8.11 6.40
C SER A 96 6.84 -6.64 6.36
N TYR A 97 7.49 -5.82 7.17
CA TYR A 97 7.30 -4.38 7.19
C TYR A 97 8.52 -3.61 6.68
N ARG A 98 9.40 -4.28 5.90
CA ARG A 98 10.45 -3.57 5.17
C ARG A 98 9.83 -2.74 4.04
N LEU A 99 10.41 -1.58 3.78
CA LEU A 99 9.89 -0.67 2.74
C LEU A 99 9.82 -1.37 1.36
N SER A 100 10.86 -2.11 0.98
CA SER A 100 10.91 -2.89 -0.27
C SER A 100 9.76 -3.88 -0.39
N ASP A 101 9.50 -4.64 0.69
CA ASP A 101 8.49 -5.70 0.69
C ASP A 101 7.07 -5.12 0.67
N LEU A 102 6.85 -4.01 1.42
CA LEU A 102 5.56 -3.29 1.41
C LEU A 102 5.29 -2.63 0.06
N THR A 103 6.31 -2.00 -0.54
CA THR A 103 6.15 -1.32 -1.84
C THR A 103 5.90 -2.31 -2.97
N GLU A 104 6.56 -3.48 -2.95
CA GLU A 104 6.28 -4.57 -3.87
C GLU A 104 4.86 -5.10 -3.70
N ALA A 105 4.48 -5.43 -2.46
CA ALA A 105 3.17 -5.99 -2.15
C ALA A 105 2.01 -5.03 -2.46
N LEU A 106 2.24 -3.72 -2.34
CA LEU A 106 1.24 -2.67 -2.59
C LEU A 106 1.33 -2.05 -3.99
N GLU A 107 2.18 -2.59 -4.87
CA GLU A 107 2.44 -2.09 -6.23
C GLU A 107 2.85 -0.60 -6.26
N ILE A 108 3.56 -0.15 -5.22
CA ILE A 108 4.13 1.19 -5.18
C ILE A 108 5.42 1.20 -5.99
N ARG A 109 5.60 2.22 -6.84
CA ARG A 109 6.77 2.33 -7.69
C ARG A 109 8.02 2.61 -6.87
N HIS A 110 8.93 1.64 -6.80
CA HIS A 110 10.18 1.70 -6.06
C HIS A 110 11.33 1.19 -6.95
N THR A 111 11.83 2.05 -7.83
CA THR A 111 12.70 1.65 -8.96
C THR A 111 14.17 1.48 -8.61
N GLN A 112 14.65 2.17 -7.59
CA GLN A 112 16.05 2.15 -7.14
C GLN A 112 16.09 1.95 -5.63
N VAL A 113 15.81 0.71 -5.21
CA VAL A 113 15.85 0.33 -3.80
C VAL A 113 17.23 0.64 -3.21
N HIS A 114 17.26 1.15 -1.96
CA HIS A 114 18.45 1.60 -1.23
C HIS A 114 19.09 2.89 -1.73
N THR A 115 18.39 3.68 -2.56
CA THR A 115 18.78 5.07 -2.79
C THR A 115 17.87 6.01 -1.99
N ALA A 116 18.46 6.96 -1.24
CA ALA A 116 17.73 7.83 -0.33
C ALA A 116 16.53 8.54 -0.99
N GLY A 117 16.71 9.07 -2.21
CA GLY A 117 15.64 9.76 -2.93
C GLY A 117 14.50 8.84 -3.36
N SER A 118 14.80 7.59 -3.79
CA SER A 118 13.79 6.60 -4.14
C SER A 118 13.05 6.11 -2.91
N ASP A 119 13.77 5.83 -1.83
CA ASP A 119 13.18 5.35 -0.57
C ASP A 119 12.29 6.42 0.07
N ALA A 120 12.71 7.70 0.09
CA ALA A 120 11.90 8.80 0.57
C ALA A 120 10.58 8.94 -0.23
N ARG A 121 10.66 8.85 -1.57
CA ARG A 121 9.48 8.91 -2.42
C ARG A 121 8.54 7.73 -2.19
N ALA A 122 9.07 6.52 -2.12
CA ALA A 122 8.31 5.32 -1.85
C ALA A 122 7.62 5.37 -0.47
N THR A 123 8.32 5.92 0.54
CA THR A 123 7.77 6.16 1.88
C THR A 123 6.61 7.16 1.83
N ALA A 124 6.75 8.24 1.08
CA ALA A 124 5.67 9.22 0.92
C ALA A 124 4.44 8.62 0.22
N GLU A 125 4.63 7.83 -0.84
CA GLU A 125 3.53 7.15 -1.52
C GLU A 125 2.85 6.10 -0.61
N LEU A 126 3.64 5.34 0.17
CA LEU A 126 3.13 4.41 1.17
C LEU A 126 2.30 5.12 2.25
N PHE A 127 2.82 6.23 2.79
CA PHE A 127 2.11 7.04 3.78
C PHE A 127 0.76 7.55 3.27
N LEU A 128 0.73 8.10 2.06
CA LEU A 128 -0.51 8.58 1.44
C LEU A 128 -1.53 7.46 1.21
N LYS A 129 -1.06 6.28 0.79
CA LYS A 129 -1.92 5.10 0.61
C LYS A 129 -2.52 4.64 1.95
N MET A 130 -1.71 4.61 3.02
CA MET A 130 -2.21 4.30 4.36
C MET A 130 -3.18 5.36 4.90
N LYS A 131 -2.89 6.66 4.71
CA LYS A 131 -3.80 7.76 5.09
C LYS A 131 -5.16 7.62 4.41
N THR A 132 -5.19 7.29 3.12
CA THR A 132 -6.43 7.01 2.39
C THR A 132 -7.21 5.86 3.02
N LYS A 133 -6.52 4.78 3.38
CA LYS A 133 -7.14 3.61 3.99
C LYS A 133 -7.69 3.90 5.40
N PHE A 134 -6.98 4.69 6.20
CA PHE A 134 -7.47 5.12 7.51
C PHE A 134 -8.71 6.03 7.40
N ARG A 135 -8.85 6.82 6.33
CA ARG A 135 -10.06 7.59 6.06
C ARG A 135 -11.30 6.72 5.82
N GLU A 136 -11.13 5.47 5.45
CA GLU A 136 -12.23 4.51 5.25
C GLU A 136 -12.73 3.89 6.56
N LEU A 137 -11.96 3.99 7.65
CA LEU A 137 -12.35 3.48 8.94
C LEU A 137 -13.54 4.23 9.54
N SER A 138 -14.34 3.56 10.37
CA SER A 138 -15.42 4.23 11.11
C SER A 138 -14.90 5.26 12.09
N THR A 139 -15.69 6.27 12.39
CA THR A 139 -15.38 7.27 13.42
C THR A 139 -15.11 6.62 14.78
N ILE A 140 -15.83 5.54 15.11
CA ILE A 140 -15.62 4.79 16.36
C ILE A 140 -14.23 4.13 16.38
N THR A 141 -13.84 3.48 15.27
CA THR A 141 -12.52 2.85 15.16
C THR A 141 -11.40 3.88 15.25
N LEU A 142 -11.55 5.02 14.58
CA LEU A 142 -10.58 6.12 14.64
C LEU A 142 -10.43 6.67 16.06
N LYS A 143 -11.53 6.88 16.79
CA LYS A 143 -11.48 7.30 18.21
C LYS A 143 -10.74 6.29 19.07
N GLN A 144 -10.98 5.00 18.89
CA GLN A 144 -10.25 3.95 19.61
C GLN A 144 -8.75 3.97 19.28
N LEU A 145 -8.39 4.14 17.98
CA LEU A 145 -6.99 4.29 17.60
C LEU A 145 -6.34 5.52 18.21
N THR A 146 -7.06 6.65 18.29
CA THR A 146 -6.60 7.86 18.96
C THR A 146 -6.38 7.62 20.47
N GLU A 147 -7.26 6.90 21.16
CA GLU A 147 -7.09 6.56 22.58
C GLU A 147 -5.81 5.74 22.86
N PHE A 148 -5.39 4.90 21.92
CA PHE A 148 -4.17 4.08 22.01
C PHE A 148 -2.94 4.73 21.37
N SER A 149 -3.10 5.87 20.73
CA SER A 149 -2.04 6.52 19.94
C SER A 149 -0.83 6.97 20.77
N GLY A 150 -1.01 7.21 22.06
CA GLY A 150 0.08 7.56 22.98
C GLY A 150 1.16 6.49 23.18
N GLU A 151 0.90 5.25 22.77
CA GLU A 151 1.88 4.16 22.78
C GLU A 151 2.72 4.10 21.48
N LEU A 152 2.38 4.92 20.48
CA LEU A 152 3.10 4.97 19.23
C LEU A 152 4.32 5.88 19.32
N LEU A 153 5.32 5.61 18.47
CA LEU A 153 6.56 6.38 18.42
C LEU A 153 6.31 7.82 17.94
N GLY A 154 6.84 8.78 18.68
CA GLY A 154 6.72 10.19 18.34
C GLY A 154 5.28 10.65 18.27
N ASP A 155 4.94 11.34 17.20
CA ASP A 155 3.61 11.89 16.93
C ASP A 155 2.82 11.04 15.94
N THR A 156 3.19 9.76 15.76
CA THR A 156 2.58 8.86 14.77
C THR A 156 1.06 8.77 14.90
N GLY A 157 0.55 8.90 16.12
CA GLY A 157 -0.88 8.84 16.41
C GLY A 157 -1.69 10.05 15.97
N THR A 158 -1.07 11.21 15.74
CA THR A 158 -1.76 12.45 15.35
C THR A 158 -2.50 12.33 14.02
N ILE A 159 -2.09 11.38 13.17
CA ILE A 159 -2.79 11.09 11.91
C ILE A 159 -4.26 10.68 12.12
N PHE A 160 -4.57 9.99 13.21
CA PHE A 160 -5.94 9.56 13.52
C PHE A 160 -6.79 10.74 13.96
N GLU A 161 -6.22 11.67 14.75
CA GLU A 161 -6.87 12.92 15.15
C GLU A 161 -7.17 13.79 13.94
N GLU A 162 -6.18 14.00 13.06
CA GLU A 162 -6.33 14.76 11.82
C GLU A 162 -7.46 14.17 10.95
N ILE A 163 -7.51 12.85 10.78
CA ILE A 163 -8.57 12.21 9.99
C ILE A 163 -9.93 12.34 10.67
N LEU A 164 -10.00 12.27 12.00
CA LEU A 164 -11.24 12.49 12.75
C LEU A 164 -11.79 13.92 12.57
N GLU A 165 -10.90 14.90 12.61
CA GLU A 165 -11.27 16.30 12.35
C GLU A 165 -11.75 16.50 10.92
N GLU A 166 -11.06 15.92 9.92
CA GLU A 166 -11.46 15.95 8.51
C GLU A 166 -12.85 15.34 8.28
N LYS A 167 -13.18 14.23 8.97
CA LYS A 167 -14.48 13.56 8.83
C LYS A 167 -15.64 14.30 9.47
N GLY A 168 -15.37 15.09 10.47
CA GLY A 168 -16.42 15.76 11.24
C GLY A 168 -17.37 14.77 11.92
N LYS A 169 -18.67 15.10 11.95
CA LYS A 169 -19.70 14.28 12.60
C LYS A 169 -20.39 13.27 11.67
N GLU A 170 -19.91 13.07 10.45
CA GLU A 170 -20.51 12.11 9.54
C GLU A 170 -20.25 10.69 10.03
N GLU A 171 -21.26 10.09 10.66
CA GLU A 171 -21.30 8.65 10.93
C GLU A 171 -21.61 7.94 9.61
N ARG A 172 -20.68 7.13 9.11
CA ARG A 172 -20.99 6.16 8.06
C ARG A 172 -21.82 5.04 8.69
N GLU A 173 -23.03 4.85 8.21
CA GLU A 173 -23.95 3.76 8.62
C GLU A 173 -23.50 2.36 8.19
N ASP A 174 -22.34 2.24 7.55
CA ASP A 174 -21.87 1.01 6.89
C ASP A 174 -21.21 0.01 7.85
N PHE A 175 -21.20 0.26 9.14
CA PHE A 175 -20.59 -0.64 10.14
C PHE A 175 -21.63 -1.09 11.16
N SER A 176 -21.58 -2.37 11.53
CA SER A 176 -22.37 -2.91 12.64
C SER A 176 -21.52 -3.05 13.91
N LEU A 177 -22.15 -2.89 15.08
CA LEU A 177 -21.52 -3.11 16.36
C LEU A 177 -21.88 -4.51 16.85
N GLU A 178 -20.94 -5.44 16.79
CA GLU A 178 -21.11 -6.83 17.21
C GLU A 178 -20.34 -7.10 18.48
N GLN A 179 -21.02 -7.38 19.58
CA GLN A 179 -20.41 -7.68 20.88
C GLN A 179 -19.43 -6.61 21.39
N GLY A 180 -19.57 -5.35 20.97
CA GLY A 180 -18.71 -4.23 21.31
C GLY A 180 -17.56 -3.99 20.32
N PHE A 181 -17.47 -4.76 19.25
CA PHE A 181 -16.51 -4.57 18.16
C PHE A 181 -17.19 -3.96 16.94
N VAL A 182 -16.52 -3.02 16.30
CA VAL A 182 -16.94 -2.48 15.02
C VAL A 182 -16.58 -3.50 13.93
N VAL A 183 -17.58 -4.04 13.27
CA VAL A 183 -17.39 -4.99 12.18
C VAL A 183 -17.97 -4.42 10.89
N SER A 184 -17.23 -4.55 9.82
CA SER A 184 -17.77 -4.28 8.50
C SER A 184 -18.89 -5.26 8.22
N PRO A 185 -20.07 -4.83 7.75
CA PRO A 185 -21.10 -5.75 7.35
C PRO A 185 -20.49 -6.71 6.32
N LEU A 186 -20.54 -7.98 6.62
CA LEU A 186 -20.18 -9.00 5.66
C LEU A 186 -20.98 -8.73 4.39
N ALA A 187 -20.29 -8.40 3.32
CA ALA A 187 -20.91 -8.19 2.02
C ALA A 187 -21.39 -9.53 1.43
N VAL A 188 -22.12 -10.29 2.22
CA VAL A 188 -22.96 -11.38 1.75
C VAL A 188 -24.22 -10.74 1.19
N LYS A 189 -24.06 -9.95 0.14
CA LYS A 189 -25.18 -9.74 -0.77
C LYS A 189 -25.41 -11.11 -1.39
N GLU A 190 -26.50 -11.77 -1.01
CA GLU A 190 -27.07 -12.83 -1.82
C GLU A 190 -27.28 -12.27 -3.23
N VAL A 191 -26.27 -12.46 -4.07
CA VAL A 191 -26.38 -12.10 -5.48
C VAL A 191 -27.31 -13.16 -6.06
N GLU A 192 -28.61 -12.83 -6.19
CA GLU A 192 -29.51 -13.60 -7.04
C GLU A 192 -28.83 -13.73 -8.42
N LEU A 193 -28.34 -14.94 -8.70
CA LEU A 193 -27.70 -15.30 -9.95
C LEU A 193 -28.74 -15.35 -11.07
N LYS A 194 -29.22 -14.19 -11.51
CA LYS A 194 -29.92 -14.11 -12.78
C LYS A 194 -28.88 -14.34 -13.87
N SER A 195 -28.92 -15.51 -14.47
CA SER A 195 -28.05 -15.87 -15.58
C SER A 195 -28.22 -14.86 -16.74
N SER A 196 -27.31 -13.91 -16.86
CA SER A 196 -27.28 -13.04 -18.02
C SER A 196 -26.55 -13.80 -19.14
N LYS A 197 -27.25 -14.04 -20.25
CA LYS A 197 -26.76 -14.77 -21.42
C LYS A 197 -25.74 -14.01 -22.27
N ARG A 198 -25.24 -12.87 -21.86
CA ARG A 198 -24.21 -12.13 -22.60
C ARG A 198 -22.88 -12.26 -21.86
N LYS A 199 -22.06 -13.21 -22.28
CA LYS A 199 -20.63 -13.18 -21.99
C LYS A 199 -20.00 -12.11 -22.88
N THR A 200 -19.48 -11.05 -22.27
CA THR A 200 -18.66 -10.08 -22.97
C THR A 200 -17.28 -10.71 -23.15
N ASN A 201 -16.75 -10.72 -24.38
CA ASN A 201 -15.37 -11.13 -24.65
C ASN A 201 -14.40 -10.27 -23.82
N ALA A 202 -13.31 -10.86 -23.30
CA ALA A 202 -12.39 -10.15 -22.43
C ALA A 202 -11.71 -8.96 -23.11
N LEU A 203 -11.42 -9.05 -24.41
CA LEU A 203 -10.90 -7.92 -25.19
C LEU A 203 -11.92 -6.80 -25.38
N GLU A 204 -13.21 -7.12 -25.58
CA GLU A 204 -14.26 -6.11 -25.63
C GLU A 204 -14.43 -5.42 -24.27
N ALA A 205 -14.34 -6.18 -23.19
CA ALA A 205 -14.37 -5.62 -21.84
C ALA A 205 -13.16 -4.72 -21.59
N TYR A 206 -11.97 -5.14 -22.00
CA TYR A 206 -10.77 -4.32 -21.95
C TYR A 206 -10.93 -3.00 -22.72
N GLN A 207 -11.43 -3.06 -23.97
CA GLN A 207 -11.64 -1.86 -24.77
C GLN A 207 -12.60 -0.87 -24.09
N LYS A 208 -13.68 -1.36 -23.46
CA LYS A 208 -14.59 -0.50 -22.70
C LYS A 208 -13.90 0.21 -21.53
N LEU A 209 -12.97 -0.48 -20.83
CA LEU A 209 -12.21 0.12 -19.75
C LEU A 209 -11.22 1.18 -20.25
N VAL A 210 -10.67 1.00 -21.45
CA VAL A 210 -9.81 2.00 -22.10
C VAL A 210 -10.67 3.20 -22.56
N ASP A 211 -11.80 2.95 -23.19
CA ASP A 211 -12.70 4.00 -23.71
C ASP A 211 -13.31 4.85 -22.56
N SER A 212 -13.53 4.25 -21.38
CA SER A 212 -13.99 4.97 -20.18
C SER A 212 -12.87 5.74 -19.46
N GLY A 213 -11.60 5.57 -19.85
CA GLY A 213 -10.45 6.15 -19.18
C GLY A 213 -10.06 5.43 -17.87
N PHE A 214 -10.65 4.28 -17.59
CA PHE A 214 -10.32 3.48 -16.40
C PHE A 214 -8.95 2.81 -16.53
N LEU A 215 -8.57 2.40 -17.74
CA LEU A 215 -7.25 1.84 -18.05
C LEU A 215 -6.58 2.62 -19.17
N GLU A 216 -5.24 2.69 -19.11
CA GLU A 216 -4.44 3.09 -20.25
C GLU A 216 -4.35 1.94 -21.26
N ASP A 217 -4.39 2.27 -22.55
CA ASP A 217 -4.24 1.27 -23.62
C ASP A 217 -2.79 0.77 -23.74
N LYS A 218 -2.58 -0.52 -23.49
CA LYS A 218 -1.27 -1.18 -23.56
C LYS A 218 -1.31 -2.40 -24.48
N ALA A 219 -0.50 -2.38 -25.51
CA ALA A 219 -0.41 -3.50 -26.48
C ALA A 219 -0.05 -4.82 -25.77
N SER A 220 0.88 -4.79 -24.80
CA SER A 220 1.28 -5.95 -24.01
C SER A 220 0.13 -6.54 -23.18
N GLN A 221 -0.78 -5.69 -22.70
CA GLN A 221 -1.94 -6.15 -21.93
C GLN A 221 -2.98 -6.84 -22.84
N ARG A 222 -3.22 -6.31 -24.03
CA ARG A 222 -4.09 -6.95 -25.03
C ARG A 222 -3.54 -8.31 -25.46
N GLU A 223 -2.23 -8.38 -25.76
CA GLU A 223 -1.56 -9.63 -26.12
C GLU A 223 -1.69 -10.66 -24.99
N MET A 224 -1.50 -10.25 -23.73
CA MET A 224 -1.65 -11.13 -22.58
C MET A 224 -3.08 -11.65 -22.44
N ILE A 225 -4.11 -10.81 -22.60
CA ILE A 225 -5.52 -11.24 -22.56
C ILE A 225 -5.76 -12.33 -23.61
N THR A 226 -5.37 -12.09 -24.86
CA THR A 226 -5.54 -13.04 -25.95
C THR A 226 -4.79 -14.36 -25.68
N THR A 227 -3.57 -14.26 -25.15
CA THR A 227 -2.79 -15.43 -24.76
C THR A 227 -3.49 -16.24 -23.70
N ILE A 228 -3.96 -15.61 -22.61
CA ILE A 228 -4.66 -16.30 -21.51
C ILE A 228 -5.94 -16.96 -22.04
N GLU A 229 -6.72 -16.27 -22.85
CA GLU A 229 -7.95 -16.84 -23.44
C GLU A 229 -7.66 -18.10 -24.25
N SER A 230 -6.60 -18.08 -25.09
CA SER A 230 -6.20 -19.24 -25.88
C SER A 230 -5.73 -20.40 -25.02
N LEU A 231 -4.95 -20.12 -23.96
CA LEU A 231 -4.42 -21.14 -23.03
C LEU A 231 -5.51 -21.82 -22.21
N ILE A 232 -6.55 -21.09 -21.78
CA ILE A 232 -7.70 -21.69 -21.07
C ILE A 232 -8.48 -22.69 -21.93
N GLU A 233 -8.39 -22.60 -23.25
CA GLU A 233 -9.08 -23.48 -24.20
C GLU A 233 -8.25 -24.70 -24.62
N THR A 234 -6.98 -24.77 -24.20
CA THR A 234 -6.11 -25.93 -24.50
C THR A 234 -6.35 -27.07 -23.52
N ASP A 235 -6.00 -28.29 -23.94
CA ASP A 235 -6.00 -29.48 -23.08
C ASP A 235 -4.72 -29.59 -22.23
N GLU A 236 -3.79 -28.65 -22.35
CA GLU A 236 -2.57 -28.63 -21.56
C GLU A 236 -2.86 -28.26 -20.10
N LEU A 237 -2.20 -28.94 -19.17
CA LEU A 237 -2.48 -28.82 -17.74
C LEU A 237 -1.72 -27.69 -17.05
N LEU A 238 -0.68 -27.13 -17.67
CA LEU A 238 0.21 -26.18 -17.03
C LEU A 238 0.78 -25.19 -18.05
N HIS A 239 0.63 -23.90 -17.75
CA HIS A 239 1.18 -22.80 -18.55
C HIS A 239 1.93 -21.83 -17.65
N PHE A 240 3.03 -21.28 -18.13
CA PHE A 240 3.78 -20.22 -17.48
C PHE A 240 3.69 -18.93 -18.32
N ILE A 241 3.28 -17.83 -17.69
CA ILE A 241 3.22 -16.52 -18.32
C ILE A 241 4.13 -15.57 -17.54
N GLU A 242 5.16 -15.06 -18.22
CA GLU A 242 6.04 -14.05 -17.67
C GLU A 242 5.71 -12.69 -18.27
N ALA A 243 5.61 -11.67 -17.45
CA ALA A 243 5.40 -10.30 -17.89
C ALA A 243 6.02 -9.29 -16.91
N SER A 244 6.54 -8.20 -17.44
CA SER A 244 7.22 -7.16 -16.66
C SER A 244 6.29 -6.53 -15.61
N PRO A 245 6.81 -6.02 -14.48
CA PRO A 245 6.06 -5.20 -13.56
C PRO A 245 5.41 -4.00 -14.28
N GLY A 246 4.17 -3.67 -13.90
CA GLY A 246 3.42 -2.56 -14.50
C GLY A 246 2.83 -2.83 -15.90
N SER A 247 2.96 -4.05 -16.45
CA SER A 247 2.37 -4.44 -17.75
C SER A 247 0.84 -4.63 -17.71
N GLY A 248 0.20 -4.51 -16.54
CA GLY A 248 -1.24 -4.69 -16.39
C GLY A 248 -1.69 -6.15 -16.25
N LYS A 249 -0.81 -7.04 -15.76
CA LYS A 249 -1.09 -8.47 -15.54
C LYS A 249 -2.41 -8.74 -14.83
N THR A 250 -2.67 -8.00 -13.77
CA THR A 250 -3.84 -8.20 -12.89
C THR A 250 -5.14 -8.09 -13.68
N TYR A 251 -5.34 -7.02 -14.42
CA TYR A 251 -6.54 -6.85 -15.22
C TYR A 251 -6.62 -7.82 -16.40
N ALA A 252 -5.48 -8.21 -16.98
CA ALA A 252 -5.46 -9.18 -18.06
C ALA A 252 -6.03 -10.55 -17.64
N TYR A 253 -5.54 -11.13 -16.55
CA TYR A 253 -6.07 -12.43 -16.10
C TYR A 253 -7.45 -12.30 -15.46
N LEU A 254 -7.80 -11.18 -14.80
CA LEU A 254 -9.14 -10.97 -14.27
C LEU A 254 -10.21 -10.93 -15.36
N LEU A 255 -9.97 -10.20 -16.43
CA LEU A 255 -10.92 -10.12 -17.56
C LEU A 255 -11.17 -11.49 -18.18
N ALA A 256 -10.11 -12.26 -18.44
CA ALA A 256 -10.22 -13.62 -18.93
C ALA A 256 -10.95 -14.55 -17.93
N ALA A 257 -10.66 -14.40 -16.62
CA ALA A 257 -11.32 -15.16 -15.58
C ALA A 257 -12.83 -14.86 -15.50
N PHE A 258 -13.23 -13.59 -15.54
CA PHE A 258 -14.65 -13.22 -15.51
C PHE A 258 -15.43 -13.69 -16.74
N GLU A 259 -14.79 -13.75 -17.90
CA GLU A 259 -15.41 -14.29 -19.09
C GLU A 259 -15.69 -15.79 -18.98
N LYS A 260 -14.72 -16.56 -18.47
CA LYS A 260 -14.76 -18.04 -18.46
C LYS A 260 -15.41 -18.60 -17.18
N ALA A 261 -15.44 -17.85 -16.09
CA ALA A 261 -16.01 -18.30 -14.83
C ALA A 261 -17.52 -18.57 -14.91
N SER A 262 -17.95 -19.65 -14.29
CA SER A 262 -19.37 -19.98 -14.15
C SER A 262 -19.64 -20.74 -12.86
N LYS A 263 -20.91 -20.85 -12.45
CA LYS A 263 -21.31 -21.61 -11.24
C LYS A 263 -20.83 -23.07 -11.29
N ARG A 264 -20.75 -23.67 -12.49
CA ARG A 264 -20.31 -25.07 -12.67
C ARG A 264 -18.80 -25.21 -12.86
N LYS A 265 -18.13 -24.13 -13.29
CA LYS A 265 -16.68 -24.06 -13.54
C LYS A 265 -16.15 -22.78 -12.89
N PRO A 266 -15.97 -22.77 -11.55
CA PRO A 266 -15.35 -21.64 -10.87
C PRO A 266 -13.88 -21.54 -11.28
N ILE A 267 -13.37 -20.31 -11.33
CA ILE A 267 -11.94 -20.05 -11.51
C ILE A 267 -11.35 -19.72 -10.14
N TRP A 268 -10.24 -20.35 -9.83
CA TRP A 268 -9.47 -20.11 -8.61
C TRP A 268 -8.30 -19.20 -8.91
N ILE A 269 -8.21 -18.08 -8.21
CA ILE A 269 -7.05 -17.19 -8.25
C ILE A 269 -6.35 -17.32 -6.90
N VAL A 270 -5.11 -17.80 -6.94
CA VAL A 270 -4.29 -18.03 -5.75
C VAL A 270 -3.20 -16.99 -5.67
N THR A 271 -3.09 -16.33 -4.52
CA THR A 271 -2.06 -15.32 -4.24
C THR A 271 -1.03 -15.86 -3.26
N SER A 272 0.19 -15.36 -3.31
CA SER A 272 1.27 -15.79 -2.43
C SER A 272 1.09 -15.36 -0.98
N ASN A 273 0.33 -14.29 -0.73
CA ASN A 273 0.09 -13.77 0.62
C ASN A 273 -1.28 -13.06 0.74
N LEU A 274 -1.68 -12.77 1.97
CA LEU A 274 -2.97 -12.14 2.27
C LEU A 274 -3.04 -10.67 1.86
N LEU A 275 -1.93 -9.97 1.85
CA LEU A 275 -1.88 -8.58 1.44
C LEU A 275 -2.22 -8.45 -0.06
N LEU A 276 -1.61 -9.30 -0.89
CA LEU A 276 -1.95 -9.39 -2.31
C LEU A 276 -3.40 -9.84 -2.53
N GLN A 277 -3.91 -10.76 -1.70
CA GLN A 277 -5.32 -11.15 -1.78
C GLN A 277 -6.25 -9.98 -1.50
N GLN A 278 -5.97 -9.21 -0.45
CA GLN A 278 -6.75 -8.04 -0.08
C GLN A 278 -6.70 -6.96 -1.16
N GLN A 279 -5.51 -6.64 -1.63
CA GLN A 279 -5.29 -5.68 -2.72
C GLN A 279 -6.04 -6.10 -3.99
N LEU A 280 -5.99 -7.39 -4.34
CA LEU A 280 -6.73 -7.90 -5.48
C LEU A 280 -8.23 -7.70 -5.34
N MET A 281 -8.79 -7.94 -4.16
CA MET A 281 -10.22 -7.77 -3.89
C MET A 281 -10.65 -6.31 -3.90
N GLU A 282 -9.92 -5.44 -3.22
CA GLU A 282 -10.29 -4.04 -2.98
C GLU A 282 -9.89 -3.14 -4.15
N ASP A 283 -8.63 -3.24 -4.61
CA ASP A 283 -8.07 -2.29 -5.58
C ASP A 283 -8.26 -2.73 -7.04
N SER A 284 -8.58 -4.01 -7.28
CA SER A 284 -8.72 -4.51 -8.66
C SER A 284 -10.09 -5.08 -8.96
N ILE A 285 -10.58 -6.04 -8.17
CA ILE A 285 -11.84 -6.74 -8.45
C ILE A 285 -13.06 -5.84 -8.20
N ALA A 286 -13.12 -5.15 -7.07
CA ALA A 286 -14.27 -4.32 -6.72
C ALA A 286 -14.47 -3.16 -7.72
N PRO A 287 -13.44 -2.39 -8.11
CA PRO A 287 -13.56 -1.38 -9.15
C PRO A 287 -13.94 -1.97 -10.51
N LEU A 288 -13.37 -3.11 -10.89
CA LEU A 288 -13.66 -3.78 -12.16
C LEU A 288 -15.12 -4.24 -12.25
N ILE A 289 -15.65 -4.82 -11.16
CA ILE A 289 -17.05 -5.23 -11.05
C ILE A 289 -17.96 -4.01 -11.21
N SER A 290 -17.63 -2.90 -10.57
CA SER A 290 -18.40 -1.66 -10.63
C SER A 290 -18.44 -1.10 -12.05
N GLU A 291 -17.28 -0.95 -12.68
CA GLU A 291 -17.13 -0.35 -14.01
C GLU A 291 -17.80 -1.17 -15.11
N LEU A 292 -17.58 -2.47 -15.13
CA LEU A 292 -18.14 -3.38 -16.12
C LEU A 292 -19.53 -3.92 -15.76
N LYS A 293 -20.06 -3.59 -14.57
CA LYS A 293 -21.33 -4.10 -14.04
C LYS A 293 -21.38 -5.63 -14.06
N ILE A 294 -20.27 -6.27 -13.66
CA ILE A 294 -20.13 -7.73 -13.61
C ILE A 294 -21.05 -8.31 -12.54
N LYS A 295 -21.77 -9.37 -12.89
CA LYS A 295 -22.70 -10.07 -11.97
C LYS A 295 -22.13 -11.40 -11.45
N THR A 296 -20.94 -11.79 -11.87
CA THR A 296 -20.27 -13.00 -11.39
C THR A 296 -19.85 -12.82 -9.93
N PRO A 297 -20.30 -13.68 -9.01
CA PRO A 297 -19.93 -13.59 -7.61
C PRO A 297 -18.44 -13.92 -7.43
N VAL A 298 -17.80 -13.17 -6.55
CA VAL A 298 -16.40 -13.38 -6.15
C VAL A 298 -16.38 -13.63 -4.64
N ILE A 299 -15.66 -14.65 -4.20
CA ILE A 299 -15.53 -15.02 -2.81
C ILE A 299 -14.05 -15.06 -2.46
N SER A 300 -13.65 -14.35 -1.41
CA SER A 300 -12.31 -14.43 -0.82
C SER A 300 -12.30 -15.53 0.25
N ILE A 301 -11.39 -16.50 0.12
CA ILE A 301 -11.22 -17.60 1.08
C ILE A 301 -9.84 -17.45 1.71
N LYS A 302 -9.81 -17.41 3.04
CA LYS A 302 -8.59 -17.34 3.86
C LYS A 302 -8.47 -18.61 4.70
N GLY A 303 -7.26 -18.91 5.19
CA GLY A 303 -7.06 -19.99 6.13
C GLY A 303 -7.77 -19.72 7.48
N GLN A 304 -8.18 -20.76 8.20
CA GLN A 304 -8.93 -20.65 9.47
C GLN A 304 -8.28 -19.71 10.49
N ARG A 305 -6.95 -19.65 10.55
CA ARG A 305 -6.18 -18.75 11.44
C ARG A 305 -6.42 -17.24 11.20
N HIS A 306 -7.09 -16.89 10.11
CA HIS A 306 -7.38 -15.50 9.73
C HIS A 306 -8.83 -15.10 10.01
N TYR A 307 -9.59 -15.95 10.68
CA TYR A 307 -10.93 -15.65 11.16
C TYR A 307 -10.90 -15.56 12.67
N ILE A 308 -11.58 -14.56 13.22
CA ILE A 308 -11.69 -14.35 14.66
C ILE A 308 -13.09 -14.77 15.09
N ASP A 309 -13.17 -15.67 16.10
CA ASP A 309 -14.39 -15.86 16.87
C ASP A 309 -14.52 -14.72 17.87
N LEU A 310 -15.46 -13.81 17.66
CA LEU A 310 -15.64 -12.62 18.50
C LEU A 310 -15.91 -12.96 19.95
N THR A 311 -16.60 -14.08 20.22
CA THR A 311 -16.89 -14.54 21.59
C THR A 311 -15.62 -15.02 22.30
N ALA A 312 -14.80 -15.80 21.61
CA ALA A 312 -13.52 -16.28 22.14
C ALA A 312 -12.53 -15.10 22.32
N PHE A 313 -12.49 -14.17 21.37
CA PHE A 313 -11.67 -12.98 21.45
C PHE A 313 -12.06 -12.10 22.63
N LYS A 314 -13.36 -11.81 22.81
CA LYS A 314 -13.86 -11.04 23.95
C LYS A 314 -13.49 -11.68 25.29
N ARG A 315 -13.55 -12.99 25.41
CA ARG A 315 -13.13 -13.70 26.62
C ARG A 315 -11.61 -13.58 26.87
N ALA A 316 -10.81 -13.51 25.82
CA ALA A 316 -9.36 -13.41 25.93
C ALA A 316 -8.90 -12.04 26.42
N ILE A 317 -9.52 -10.95 25.95
CA ILE A 317 -9.15 -9.57 26.35
C ILE A 317 -9.68 -9.18 27.73
N HIS A 318 -10.66 -9.91 28.29
CA HIS A 318 -11.21 -9.65 29.63
C HIS A 318 -10.60 -10.56 30.72
N LYS A 319 -9.55 -11.33 30.40
CA LYS A 319 -8.73 -12.06 31.37
C LYS A 319 -7.51 -11.23 31.78
#